data_2fd9ef53a422762ca2374cbbf229070d
#
_entry.id   2fd9ef53a422762ca2374cbbf229070d
#
_cell.length_a   1.000
_cell.length_b   1.000
_cell.length_c   1.000
_cell.angle_alpha   90.00
_cell.angle_beta   90.00
_cell.angle_gamma   90.00
#
_symmetry.space_group_name_H-M   'P 1'
#
loop_
_entity.id
_entity.type
_entity.pdbx_description
1 polymer ?
#
loop_
_entity_poly.entity_id
_entity_poly.type
_entity_poly.pdbx_seq_one_letter_code
_entity_poly.pdbx_strand_id
1 'polypeptide(L)'
;MLHPDISHHHPVTNWDKFLGQCDFVISKATEGTSYIDSTLKAFIKQCEAHKKPYWLYVFLDKGNELKQAHFMVKTCKPLVGKYFIGYCLDVEAKNEPSNVREALDYIKKESPKTMIYTMYAEYSKYASVIASRGSSCAWWEARYGANNGSDTSSKYPCHKDVDLHQYTSNGKVSGITGSIDLNRLTGSLPASFFTNGSSSKSTSSKTSSEGTALKYSKTVEAYQKAYNKYFEIKLSVDGLKGEKTKASFARVLLEYVKGNNYDYRTELVKVVQNAVKVKADGKYGPSTAKAVKEFQKKNGLTADGIVGKNTWNKIVK
;
A
#
# COMPACT_ATOMS: atom_id res chain seq x y z
N MET A 1 -6.87 -15.98 6.10
CA MET A 1 -6.68 -16.69 4.83
C MET A 1 -5.33 -16.31 4.23
N LEU A 2 -4.87 -16.99 3.16
CA LEU A 2 -3.54 -16.78 2.58
C LEU A 2 -3.56 -15.66 1.53
N HIS A 3 -2.38 -15.07 1.30
CA HIS A 3 -2.15 -14.05 0.27
C HIS A 3 -0.91 -14.46 -0.55
N PRO A 4 -1.04 -15.45 -1.45
CA PRO A 4 0.08 -15.91 -2.25
C PRO A 4 0.35 -15.01 -3.44
N ASP A 5 1.60 -15.05 -3.92
CA ASP A 5 1.92 -14.58 -5.26
C ASP A 5 2.54 -15.71 -6.08
N ILE A 6 2.22 -15.74 -7.37
CA ILE A 6 2.52 -16.86 -8.27
C ILE A 6 2.97 -16.39 -9.66
N SER A 7 3.57 -17.33 -10.38
CA SER A 7 3.91 -17.24 -11.80
C SER A 7 3.85 -18.63 -12.44
N HIS A 8 4.27 -18.76 -13.68
CA HIS A 8 4.39 -20.06 -14.36
C HIS A 8 5.27 -21.08 -13.63
N HIS A 9 6.11 -20.64 -12.69
CA HIS A 9 6.91 -21.53 -11.84
C HIS A 9 6.11 -22.28 -10.77
N HIS A 10 4.84 -21.89 -10.57
CA HIS A 10 3.97 -22.46 -9.53
C HIS A 10 2.78 -23.20 -10.15
N PRO A 11 2.95 -24.45 -10.60
CA PRO A 11 1.87 -25.21 -11.24
C PRO A 11 0.69 -25.43 -10.29
N VAL A 12 -0.46 -24.86 -10.64
CA VAL A 12 -1.71 -25.07 -9.89
C VAL A 12 -2.34 -26.38 -10.36
N THR A 13 -2.40 -27.36 -9.48
CA THR A 13 -2.97 -28.68 -9.75
C THR A 13 -4.44 -28.80 -9.36
N ASN A 14 -4.92 -27.90 -8.48
CA ASN A 14 -6.32 -27.85 -8.09
C ASN A 14 -6.74 -26.42 -7.72
N TRP A 15 -7.46 -25.75 -8.59
CA TRP A 15 -7.88 -24.36 -8.43
C TRP A 15 -8.87 -24.15 -7.28
N ASP A 16 -9.81 -25.08 -7.07
CA ASP A 16 -10.78 -24.98 -5.98
C ASP A 16 -10.07 -24.98 -4.61
N LYS A 17 -9.15 -25.93 -4.43
CA LYS A 17 -8.35 -26.01 -3.19
C LYS A 17 -7.46 -24.80 -3.03
N PHE A 18 -6.79 -24.36 -4.08
CA PHE A 18 -5.88 -23.22 -4.04
C PHE A 18 -6.62 -21.93 -3.72
N LEU A 19 -7.60 -21.57 -4.56
CA LEU A 19 -8.32 -20.31 -4.40
C LEU A 19 -9.21 -20.29 -3.16
N GLY A 20 -9.70 -21.44 -2.70
CA GLY A 20 -10.51 -21.56 -1.50
C GLY A 20 -9.80 -21.11 -0.20
N GLN A 21 -8.46 -21.12 -0.18
CA GLN A 21 -7.63 -20.74 0.97
C GLN A 21 -7.20 -19.27 0.96
N CYS A 22 -7.43 -18.55 -0.16
CA CYS A 22 -6.88 -17.22 -0.38
C CYS A 22 -7.94 -16.14 -0.18
N ASP A 23 -7.54 -14.97 0.36
CA ASP A 23 -8.37 -13.75 0.30
C ASP A 23 -8.24 -13.11 -1.09
N PHE A 24 -7.03 -13.04 -1.59
CA PHE A 24 -6.66 -12.60 -2.94
C PHE A 24 -5.38 -13.31 -3.39
N VAL A 25 -5.08 -13.22 -4.67
CA VAL A 25 -3.86 -13.78 -5.25
C VAL A 25 -3.20 -12.72 -6.14
N ILE A 26 -1.87 -12.69 -6.14
CA ILE A 26 -1.08 -11.86 -7.04
C ILE A 26 -0.46 -12.79 -8.09
N SER A 27 -0.42 -12.41 -9.37
CA SER A 27 0.19 -13.23 -10.40
C SER A 27 1.05 -12.42 -11.35
N LYS A 28 2.16 -13.03 -11.79
CA LYS A 28 2.95 -12.50 -12.89
C LYS A 28 2.08 -12.40 -14.15
N ALA A 29 2.11 -11.26 -14.79
CA ALA A 29 1.46 -11.04 -16.07
C ALA A 29 2.47 -11.00 -17.18
N THR A 30 3.53 -10.21 -17.01
CA THR A 30 4.54 -9.97 -18.03
C THR A 30 5.92 -9.80 -17.42
N GLU A 31 6.94 -9.88 -18.27
CA GLU A 31 8.32 -9.53 -17.94
C GLU A 31 8.93 -8.77 -19.10
N GLY A 32 9.64 -7.71 -18.82
CA GLY A 32 10.19 -6.86 -19.85
C GLY A 32 9.11 -6.32 -20.80
N THR A 33 9.48 -6.16 -22.07
CA THR A 33 8.61 -5.61 -23.12
C THR A 33 7.99 -6.63 -24.05
N SER A 34 8.22 -7.95 -23.83
CA SER A 34 7.83 -8.99 -24.79
C SER A 34 7.36 -10.31 -24.18
N TYR A 35 7.75 -10.64 -22.95
CA TYR A 35 7.36 -11.90 -22.33
C TYR A 35 5.98 -11.77 -21.66
N ILE A 36 5.09 -12.73 -21.96
CA ILE A 36 3.79 -12.90 -21.31
C ILE A 36 3.84 -14.22 -20.53
N ASP A 37 3.50 -14.18 -19.24
CA ASP A 37 3.45 -15.39 -18.42
C ASP A 37 2.47 -16.40 -19.02
N SER A 38 2.94 -17.63 -19.22
CA SER A 38 2.18 -18.68 -19.90
C SER A 38 0.89 -19.07 -19.16
N THR A 39 0.82 -18.80 -17.85
CA THR A 39 -0.34 -19.12 -17.00
C THR A 39 -1.35 -17.97 -16.91
N LEU A 40 -1.02 -16.76 -17.37
CA LEU A 40 -1.81 -15.54 -17.19
C LEU A 40 -3.30 -15.70 -17.54
N LYS A 41 -3.60 -16.23 -18.74
CA LYS A 41 -4.98 -16.37 -19.21
C LYS A 41 -5.78 -17.37 -18.36
N ALA A 42 -5.15 -18.50 -18.01
CA ALA A 42 -5.75 -19.52 -17.17
C ALA A 42 -6.00 -18.97 -15.75
N PHE A 43 -5.03 -18.26 -15.18
CA PHE A 43 -5.13 -17.62 -13.89
C PHE A 43 -6.31 -16.64 -13.81
N ILE A 44 -6.39 -15.69 -14.75
CA ILE A 44 -7.49 -14.71 -14.80
C ILE A 44 -8.84 -15.43 -14.91
N LYS A 45 -8.97 -16.38 -15.84
CA LYS A 45 -10.20 -17.17 -16.02
C LYS A 45 -10.63 -17.86 -14.72
N GLN A 46 -9.70 -18.46 -13.99
CA GLN A 46 -10.01 -19.15 -12.74
C GLN A 46 -10.37 -18.19 -11.63
N CYS A 47 -9.66 -17.07 -11.48
CA CYS A 47 -10.00 -16.04 -10.48
C CYS A 47 -11.39 -15.46 -10.73
N GLU A 48 -11.75 -15.15 -11.97
CA GLU A 48 -13.10 -14.67 -12.33
C GLU A 48 -14.18 -15.71 -12.04
N ALA A 49 -13.98 -16.98 -12.41
CA ALA A 49 -14.92 -18.07 -12.15
C ALA A 49 -15.16 -18.30 -10.64
N HIS A 50 -14.11 -18.20 -9.84
CA HIS A 50 -14.16 -18.37 -8.36
C HIS A 50 -14.50 -17.09 -7.62
N LYS A 51 -14.78 -16.00 -8.32
CA LYS A 51 -15.04 -14.67 -7.70
C LYS A 51 -13.92 -14.24 -6.76
N LYS A 52 -12.68 -14.58 -7.13
CA LYS A 52 -11.49 -14.34 -6.32
C LYS A 52 -10.82 -13.03 -6.72
N PRO A 53 -10.63 -12.08 -5.79
CA PRO A 53 -9.85 -10.87 -6.05
C PRO A 53 -8.43 -11.21 -6.48
N TYR A 54 -7.91 -10.51 -7.48
CA TYR A 54 -6.55 -10.75 -7.98
C TYR A 54 -5.85 -9.48 -8.45
N TRP A 55 -4.52 -9.54 -8.36
CA TRP A 55 -3.57 -8.53 -8.81
C TRP A 55 -2.68 -9.09 -9.90
N LEU A 56 -2.19 -8.23 -10.77
CA LEU A 56 -1.28 -8.59 -11.84
C LEU A 56 -0.01 -7.76 -11.78
N TYR A 57 1.16 -8.40 -11.87
CA TYR A 57 2.43 -7.69 -11.86
C TYR A 57 3.25 -7.85 -13.14
N VAL A 58 4.06 -6.84 -13.44
CA VAL A 58 5.15 -6.92 -14.41
C VAL A 58 6.47 -7.02 -13.64
N PHE A 59 7.28 -8.02 -13.96
CA PHE A 59 8.69 -8.05 -13.56
C PHE A 59 9.44 -7.04 -14.43
N LEU A 60 9.96 -6.00 -13.80
CA LEU A 60 10.65 -4.94 -14.53
C LEU A 60 12.11 -5.29 -14.77
N ASP A 61 12.48 -5.55 -16.02
CA ASP A 61 13.87 -5.54 -16.43
C ASP A 61 14.46 -4.14 -16.28
N LYS A 62 15.77 -4.06 -16.14
CA LYS A 62 16.47 -2.78 -16.10
C LYS A 62 16.33 -2.02 -17.43
N GLY A 63 15.84 -0.79 -17.35
CA GLY A 63 15.65 0.10 -18.49
C GLY A 63 14.32 -0.06 -19.21
N ASN A 64 13.81 1.03 -19.76
CA ASN A 64 12.51 1.11 -20.42
C ASN A 64 11.30 0.71 -19.55
N GLU A 65 11.36 0.94 -18.23
CA GLU A 65 10.35 0.52 -17.26
C GLU A 65 8.95 1.04 -17.63
N LEU A 66 8.84 2.25 -18.17
CA LEU A 66 7.56 2.79 -18.69
C LEU A 66 7.01 1.96 -19.85
N LYS A 67 7.86 1.54 -20.81
CA LYS A 67 7.42 0.69 -21.93
C LYS A 67 6.97 -0.69 -21.45
N GLN A 68 7.60 -1.23 -20.42
CA GLN A 68 7.23 -2.50 -19.81
C GLN A 68 5.87 -2.40 -19.10
N ALA A 69 5.62 -1.32 -18.38
CA ALA A 69 4.32 -1.04 -17.80
C ALA A 69 3.22 -0.89 -18.88
N HIS A 70 3.52 -0.20 -19.99
CA HIS A 70 2.62 -0.13 -21.14
C HIS A 70 2.32 -1.50 -21.73
N PHE A 71 3.35 -2.34 -21.88
CA PHE A 71 3.20 -3.71 -22.40
C PHE A 71 2.29 -4.55 -21.50
N MET A 72 2.49 -4.51 -20.18
CA MET A 72 1.62 -5.19 -19.22
C MET A 72 0.17 -4.75 -19.36
N VAL A 73 -0.08 -3.44 -19.29
CA VAL A 73 -1.44 -2.90 -19.34
C VAL A 73 -2.12 -3.27 -20.67
N LYS A 74 -1.43 -3.08 -21.80
CA LYS A 74 -1.94 -3.46 -23.14
C LYS A 74 -2.31 -4.94 -23.21
N THR A 75 -1.49 -5.81 -22.62
CA THR A 75 -1.71 -7.26 -22.60
C THR A 75 -2.87 -7.64 -21.69
N CYS A 76 -2.97 -7.04 -20.51
CA CYS A 76 -3.93 -7.45 -19.49
C CYS A 76 -5.31 -6.82 -19.68
N LYS A 77 -5.40 -5.57 -20.13
CA LYS A 77 -6.64 -4.78 -20.21
C LYS A 77 -7.80 -5.50 -20.92
N PRO A 78 -7.58 -6.24 -22.04
CA PRO A 78 -8.65 -7.00 -22.70
C PRO A 78 -9.02 -8.31 -21.99
N LEU A 79 -8.24 -8.76 -21.00
CA LEU A 79 -8.41 -10.06 -20.31
C LEU A 79 -9.04 -9.92 -18.93
N VAL A 80 -8.79 -8.82 -18.25
CA VAL A 80 -9.23 -8.62 -16.85
C VAL A 80 -10.75 -8.43 -16.75
N GLY A 81 -11.31 -8.92 -15.64
CA GLY A 81 -12.76 -8.88 -15.39
C GLY A 81 -13.10 -8.18 -14.08
N LYS A 82 -14.23 -8.59 -13.50
CA LYS A 82 -14.84 -7.94 -12.33
C LYS A 82 -14.01 -8.03 -11.06
N TYR A 83 -13.23 -9.11 -10.90
CA TYR A 83 -12.46 -9.38 -9.67
C TYR A 83 -11.01 -8.91 -9.76
N PHE A 84 -10.64 -8.27 -10.86
CA PHE A 84 -9.36 -7.58 -10.98
C PHE A 84 -9.29 -6.38 -10.03
N ILE A 85 -8.20 -6.26 -9.28
CA ILE A 85 -8.01 -5.20 -8.30
C ILE A 85 -7.06 -4.11 -8.83
N GLY A 86 -5.95 -4.50 -9.42
CA GLY A 86 -4.98 -3.53 -9.90
C GLY A 86 -3.66 -4.12 -10.38
N TYR A 87 -2.81 -3.23 -10.89
CA TYR A 87 -1.48 -3.54 -11.39
C TYR A 87 -0.40 -3.32 -10.33
N CYS A 88 0.66 -4.13 -10.42
CA CYS A 88 1.85 -4.00 -9.60
C CYS A 88 3.11 -3.89 -10.46
N LEU A 89 4.05 -3.06 -10.03
CA LEU A 89 5.43 -3.03 -10.53
C LEU A 89 6.31 -3.84 -9.58
N ASP A 90 6.96 -4.86 -10.10
CA ASP A 90 7.96 -5.66 -9.41
C ASP A 90 9.35 -5.09 -9.72
N VAL A 91 9.97 -4.46 -8.72
CA VAL A 91 11.16 -3.60 -8.84
C VAL A 91 12.32 -4.23 -8.09
N GLU A 92 13.06 -5.15 -8.74
CA GLU A 92 14.20 -5.85 -8.13
C GLU A 92 15.42 -6.01 -9.07
N ALA A 93 15.31 -5.59 -10.33
CA ALA A 93 16.38 -5.72 -11.34
C ALA A 93 17.29 -4.47 -11.42
N LYS A 94 17.56 -3.81 -10.29
CA LYS A 94 18.39 -2.58 -10.22
C LYS A 94 17.85 -1.44 -11.10
N ASN A 95 16.56 -1.32 -11.22
CA ASN A 95 15.85 -0.31 -11.99
C ASN A 95 16.22 1.12 -11.54
N GLU A 96 16.10 2.10 -12.44
CA GLU A 96 16.36 3.49 -12.07
C GLU A 96 15.10 4.12 -11.42
N PRO A 97 15.22 4.77 -10.24
CA PRO A 97 14.07 5.31 -9.51
C PRO A 97 13.19 6.29 -10.30
N SER A 98 13.79 7.12 -11.17
CA SER A 98 13.03 8.02 -12.05
C SER A 98 12.14 7.27 -13.03
N ASN A 99 12.66 6.21 -13.65
CA ASN A 99 11.92 5.40 -14.61
C ASN A 99 10.82 4.58 -13.93
N VAL A 100 11.10 4.06 -12.73
CA VAL A 100 10.10 3.38 -11.89
C VAL A 100 8.96 4.33 -11.54
N ARG A 101 9.28 5.60 -11.22
CA ARG A 101 8.26 6.62 -10.94
C ARG A 101 7.37 6.87 -12.15
N GLU A 102 7.94 7.04 -13.33
CA GLU A 102 7.17 7.23 -14.56
C GLU A 102 6.25 6.04 -14.86
N ALA A 103 6.77 4.82 -14.71
CA ALA A 103 5.99 3.59 -14.86
C ALA A 103 4.85 3.51 -13.83
N LEU A 104 5.12 3.88 -12.56
CA LEU A 104 4.13 3.90 -11.50
C LEU A 104 3.03 4.93 -11.76
N ASP A 105 3.40 6.14 -12.20
CA ASP A 105 2.45 7.20 -12.53
C ASP A 105 1.59 6.84 -13.76
N TYR A 106 2.12 6.03 -14.65
CA TYR A 106 1.34 5.47 -15.77
C TYR A 106 0.31 4.45 -15.28
N ILE A 107 0.71 3.40 -14.53
CA ILE A 107 -0.25 2.37 -14.10
C ILE A 107 -1.32 2.92 -13.15
N LYS A 108 -1.04 3.99 -12.41
CA LYS A 108 -2.04 4.70 -11.59
C LYS A 108 -3.18 5.31 -12.42
N LYS A 109 -2.94 5.65 -13.67
CA LYS A 109 -3.98 6.17 -14.59
C LYS A 109 -4.81 5.05 -15.19
N GLU A 110 -4.25 3.84 -15.25
CA GLU A 110 -4.85 2.67 -15.90
C GLU A 110 -5.60 1.75 -14.91
N SER A 111 -5.39 1.95 -13.61
CA SER A 111 -6.01 1.14 -12.56
C SER A 111 -6.31 1.97 -11.32
N PRO A 112 -7.49 1.79 -10.67
CA PRO A 112 -7.86 2.56 -9.47
C PRO A 112 -6.99 2.24 -8.26
N LYS A 113 -6.33 1.10 -8.27
CA LYS A 113 -5.38 0.67 -7.24
C LYS A 113 -4.13 0.10 -7.88
N THR A 114 -3.00 0.36 -7.26
CA THR A 114 -1.69 -0.11 -7.72
C THR A 114 -0.86 -0.66 -6.57
N MET A 115 0.19 -1.38 -6.88
CA MET A 115 1.23 -1.76 -5.92
C MET A 115 2.62 -1.51 -6.52
N ILE A 116 3.59 -1.30 -5.66
CA ILE A 116 5.01 -1.36 -5.96
C ILE A 116 5.65 -2.38 -5.03
N TYR A 117 6.33 -3.37 -5.61
CA TYR A 117 7.12 -4.36 -4.89
C TYR A 117 8.59 -4.00 -4.91
N THR A 118 9.25 -4.17 -3.77
CA THR A 118 10.69 -3.98 -3.62
C THR A 118 11.26 -4.98 -2.63
N MET A 119 12.54 -5.32 -2.78
CA MET A 119 13.28 -6.04 -1.76
C MET A 119 13.58 -5.14 -0.56
N TYR A 120 13.57 -5.69 0.65
CA TYR A 120 13.95 -4.97 1.89
C TYR A 120 15.30 -4.24 1.77
N ALA A 121 16.30 -4.89 1.17
CA ALA A 121 17.64 -4.33 1.00
C ALA A 121 17.70 -3.13 0.03
N GLU A 122 16.71 -2.99 -0.85
CA GLU A 122 16.67 -1.95 -1.88
C GLU A 122 15.87 -0.70 -1.45
N TYR A 123 15.32 -0.69 -0.22
CA TYR A 123 14.48 0.41 0.26
C TYR A 123 15.12 1.79 0.09
N SER A 124 16.38 1.96 0.48
CA SER A 124 17.06 3.26 0.41
C SER A 124 17.09 3.83 -1.01
N LYS A 125 17.24 2.97 -2.02
CA LYS A 125 17.24 3.36 -3.43
C LYS A 125 15.87 3.87 -3.88
N TYR A 126 14.80 3.23 -3.45
CA TYR A 126 13.43 3.54 -3.90
C TYR A 126 12.61 4.35 -2.89
N ALA A 127 13.21 4.80 -1.78
CA ALA A 127 12.51 5.51 -0.72
C ALA A 127 11.70 6.72 -1.21
N SER A 128 12.23 7.51 -2.15
CA SER A 128 11.54 8.66 -2.72
C SER A 128 10.33 8.27 -3.60
N VAL A 129 10.44 7.14 -4.33
CA VAL A 129 9.33 6.60 -5.14
C VAL A 129 8.24 6.08 -4.21
N ILE A 130 8.63 5.30 -3.20
CA ILE A 130 7.73 4.74 -2.19
C ILE A 130 7.00 5.85 -1.44
N ALA A 131 7.71 6.88 -0.98
CA ALA A 131 7.12 8.01 -0.25
C ALA A 131 6.09 8.78 -1.11
N SER A 132 6.31 8.86 -2.41
CA SER A 132 5.42 9.58 -3.35
C SER A 132 4.31 8.72 -3.96
N ARG A 133 4.20 7.44 -3.58
CA ARG A 133 3.28 6.48 -4.21
C ARG A 133 1.80 6.87 -4.11
N GLY A 134 1.45 7.67 -3.09
CA GLY A 134 0.06 8.08 -2.85
C GLY A 134 -0.78 6.99 -2.19
N SER A 135 -2.03 7.31 -1.91
CA SER A 135 -2.93 6.44 -1.13
C SER A 135 -3.59 5.32 -1.93
N SER A 136 -3.57 5.40 -3.26
CA SER A 136 -4.09 4.35 -4.15
C SER A 136 -3.03 3.30 -4.52
N CYS A 137 -1.80 3.43 -4.00
CA CYS A 137 -0.71 2.52 -4.25
C CYS A 137 -0.21 1.90 -2.95
N ALA A 138 -0.28 0.56 -2.85
CA ALA A 138 0.30 -0.18 -1.74
C ALA A 138 1.81 -0.38 -1.94
N TRP A 139 2.53 -0.42 -0.84
CA TRP A 139 3.91 -0.88 -0.85
C TRP A 139 3.98 -2.33 -0.39
N TRP A 140 4.47 -3.18 -1.27
CA TRP A 140 4.72 -4.59 -1.06
C TRP A 140 6.22 -4.81 -0.93
N GLU A 141 6.67 -5.39 0.18
CA GLU A 141 8.09 -5.58 0.45
C GLU A 141 8.41 -7.04 0.79
N ALA A 142 9.49 -7.56 0.20
CA ALA A 142 10.01 -8.87 0.54
C ALA A 142 11.10 -8.79 1.60
N ARG A 143 10.90 -9.55 2.69
CA ARG A 143 11.91 -9.86 3.69
C ARG A 143 11.65 -11.25 4.28
N TYR A 144 12.34 -12.24 3.76
CA TYR A 144 12.05 -13.66 4.06
C TYR A 144 12.52 -14.13 5.45
N GLY A 145 13.49 -13.43 6.05
CA GLY A 145 14.06 -13.89 7.33
C GLY A 145 14.65 -15.29 7.22
N ALA A 146 14.12 -16.24 7.98
CA ALA A 146 14.57 -17.63 7.96
C ALA A 146 14.18 -18.39 6.68
N ASN A 147 13.22 -17.89 5.94
CA ASN A 147 12.70 -18.46 4.69
C ASN A 147 12.37 -19.97 4.77
N ASN A 148 11.72 -20.39 5.83
CA ASN A 148 11.39 -21.80 6.11
C ASN A 148 9.89 -22.13 5.90
N GLY A 149 9.16 -21.27 5.22
CA GLY A 149 7.72 -21.41 4.98
C GLY A 149 6.81 -20.86 6.09
N SER A 150 7.38 -20.50 7.24
CA SER A 150 6.65 -19.94 8.36
C SER A 150 6.78 -18.41 8.39
N ASP A 151 5.77 -17.73 8.94
CA ASP A 151 5.84 -16.29 9.19
C ASP A 151 6.80 -15.99 10.34
N THR A 152 8.00 -15.54 10.00
CA THR A 152 9.05 -15.13 10.95
C THR A 152 9.17 -13.61 11.09
N SER A 153 8.14 -12.87 10.67
CA SER A 153 8.13 -11.40 10.63
C SER A 153 8.29 -10.72 11.99
N SER A 154 7.97 -11.40 13.10
CA SER A 154 8.25 -10.90 14.45
C SER A 154 9.74 -10.72 14.71
N LYS A 155 10.58 -11.62 14.17
CA LYS A 155 12.04 -11.57 14.25
C LYS A 155 12.67 -10.76 13.11
N TYR A 156 12.06 -10.82 11.94
CA TYR A 156 12.54 -10.15 10.72
C TYR A 156 11.45 -9.21 10.16
N PRO A 157 11.15 -8.09 10.87
CA PRO A 157 10.08 -7.18 10.45
C PRO A 157 10.42 -6.48 9.14
N CYS A 158 9.40 -6.24 8.32
CA CYS A 158 9.51 -5.32 7.18
C CYS A 158 9.71 -3.88 7.66
N HIS A 159 10.00 -2.97 6.74
CA HIS A 159 10.04 -1.55 7.06
C HIS A 159 8.67 -1.07 7.56
N LYS A 160 8.70 0.03 8.31
CA LYS A 160 7.50 0.72 8.74
C LYS A 160 6.74 1.22 7.49
N ASP A 161 5.41 1.22 7.56
CA ASP A 161 4.51 1.67 6.49
C ASP A 161 4.47 0.75 5.23
N VAL A 162 5.08 -0.44 5.30
CA VAL A 162 4.81 -1.53 4.35
C VAL A 162 3.37 -1.97 4.49
N ASP A 163 2.68 -2.17 3.39
CA ASP A 163 1.26 -2.55 3.36
C ASP A 163 1.07 -4.07 3.21
N LEU A 164 1.96 -4.72 2.45
CA LEU A 164 1.99 -6.16 2.23
C LEU A 164 3.43 -6.67 2.38
N HIS A 165 3.67 -7.63 3.27
CA HIS A 165 4.98 -8.20 3.53
C HIS A 165 5.09 -9.62 3.00
N GLN A 166 5.93 -9.85 1.99
CA GLN A 166 6.29 -11.18 1.51
C GLN A 166 7.33 -11.76 2.48
N TYR A 167 6.90 -12.69 3.29
CA TYR A 167 7.70 -13.20 4.42
C TYR A 167 8.43 -14.52 4.13
N THR A 168 8.09 -15.19 3.04
CA THR A 168 8.75 -16.45 2.62
C THR A 168 8.53 -16.71 1.13
N SER A 169 9.49 -17.38 0.51
CA SER A 169 9.37 -18.03 -0.81
C SER A 169 9.30 -19.58 -0.70
N ASN A 170 9.15 -20.10 0.52
CA ASN A 170 9.08 -21.55 0.79
C ASN A 170 7.76 -21.99 1.40
N GLY A 171 6.68 -21.23 1.19
CA GLY A 171 5.35 -21.60 1.65
C GLY A 171 4.84 -22.90 1.02
N LYS A 172 3.90 -23.57 1.67
CA LYS A 172 3.19 -24.75 1.17
C LYS A 172 1.70 -24.47 1.19
N VAL A 173 1.05 -24.64 0.06
CA VAL A 173 -0.37 -24.35 -0.12
C VAL A 173 -1.03 -25.50 -0.86
N SER A 174 -2.20 -25.94 -0.40
CA SER A 174 -2.94 -27.01 -1.05
C SER A 174 -3.39 -26.61 -2.45
N GLY A 175 -3.23 -27.50 -3.42
CA GLY A 175 -3.60 -27.26 -4.82
C GLY A 175 -2.50 -26.63 -5.67
N ILE A 176 -1.29 -26.47 -5.11
CA ILE A 176 -0.07 -26.08 -5.83
C ILE A 176 1.03 -27.08 -5.55
N THR A 177 1.83 -27.37 -6.57
CA THR A 177 3.04 -28.20 -6.43
C THR A 177 4.25 -27.30 -6.18
N GLY A 178 5.12 -27.73 -5.27
CA GLY A 178 6.36 -27.01 -4.94
C GLY A 178 6.22 -26.00 -3.80
N SER A 179 7.13 -25.05 -3.76
CA SER A 179 7.12 -23.93 -2.82
C SER A 179 6.43 -22.73 -3.48
N ILE A 180 5.93 -21.82 -2.66
CA ILE A 180 5.18 -20.65 -3.11
C ILE A 180 5.52 -19.45 -2.23
N ASP A 181 5.47 -18.28 -2.82
CA ASP A 181 5.60 -17.02 -2.08
C ASP A 181 4.34 -16.73 -1.27
N LEU A 182 4.53 -16.38 -0.01
CA LEU A 182 3.42 -16.03 0.88
C LEU A 182 3.62 -14.65 1.50
N ASN A 183 2.50 -13.96 1.60
CA ASN A 183 2.43 -12.60 2.08
C ASN A 183 1.50 -12.48 3.29
N ARG A 184 1.72 -11.45 4.09
CA ARG A 184 0.83 -11.03 5.16
C ARG A 184 0.50 -9.55 5.04
N LEU A 185 -0.72 -9.19 5.37
CA LEU A 185 -1.12 -7.80 5.53
C LEU A 185 -0.48 -7.25 6.82
N THR A 186 0.10 -6.05 6.74
CA THR A 186 0.72 -5.41 7.90
C THR A 186 -0.27 -4.56 8.72
N GLY A 187 -1.45 -4.26 8.14
CA GLY A 187 -2.46 -3.40 8.73
C GLY A 187 -2.27 -1.90 8.43
N SER A 188 -1.27 -1.53 7.62
CA SER A 188 -1.08 -0.14 7.18
C SER A 188 -2.20 0.31 6.25
N LEU A 189 -2.63 -0.59 5.34
CA LEU A 189 -3.87 -0.44 4.54
C LEU A 189 -4.93 -1.45 5.01
N PRO A 190 -6.23 -1.12 4.87
CA PRO A 190 -7.29 -2.07 5.20
C PRO A 190 -7.31 -3.25 4.22
N ALA A 191 -7.69 -4.44 4.68
CA ALA A 191 -7.81 -5.63 3.82
C ALA A 191 -8.72 -5.41 2.59
N SER A 192 -9.74 -4.56 2.71
CA SER A 192 -10.61 -4.16 1.60
C SER A 192 -9.89 -3.42 0.47
N PHE A 193 -8.70 -2.87 0.72
CA PHE A 193 -7.86 -2.32 -0.34
C PHE A 193 -7.45 -3.41 -1.33
N PHE A 194 -7.15 -4.60 -0.84
CA PHE A 194 -6.66 -5.72 -1.63
C PHE A 194 -7.76 -6.58 -2.25
N THR A 195 -9.04 -6.38 -1.85
CA THR A 195 -10.15 -7.29 -2.20
C THR A 195 -11.42 -6.60 -2.74
N ASN A 196 -11.42 -5.30 -3.05
CA ASN A 196 -12.62 -4.52 -3.45
C ASN A 196 -13.82 -4.65 -2.49
N GLY A 197 -13.56 -4.86 -1.21
CA GLY A 197 -14.63 -4.94 -0.21
C GLY A 197 -15.48 -6.23 -0.22
N SER A 198 -15.15 -7.20 -1.06
CA SER A 198 -15.72 -8.55 -0.99
C SER A 198 -15.13 -9.31 0.19
N SER A 199 -15.49 -8.95 1.42
CA SER A 199 -15.15 -9.75 2.58
C SER A 199 -16.05 -10.97 2.63
N SER A 200 -15.49 -12.16 2.33
CA SER A 200 -16.02 -13.40 2.91
C SER A 200 -16.00 -13.20 4.44
N LYS A 201 -17.14 -13.41 5.08
CA LYS A 201 -17.26 -13.40 6.54
C LYS A 201 -16.23 -14.34 7.16
N SER A 202 -15.07 -13.81 7.57
CA SER A 202 -14.30 -14.48 8.60
C SER A 202 -14.97 -14.15 9.91
N THR A 203 -15.50 -15.17 10.58
CA THR A 203 -15.90 -15.14 11.97
C THR A 203 -14.67 -14.81 12.81
N SER A 204 -14.38 -13.54 12.95
CA SER A 204 -13.51 -13.08 14.04
C SER A 204 -14.40 -12.91 15.25
N SER A 205 -14.13 -13.71 16.28
CA SER A 205 -14.66 -13.59 17.61
C SER A 205 -14.80 -12.11 18.00
N LYS A 206 -16.03 -11.70 18.32
CA LYS A 206 -16.31 -10.46 19.01
C LYS A 206 -15.57 -10.46 20.34
N THR A 207 -14.44 -9.78 20.40
CA THR A 207 -14.02 -9.21 21.68
C THR A 207 -14.74 -7.87 21.77
N SER A 208 -15.78 -7.85 22.57
CA SER A 208 -16.49 -6.66 22.98
C SER A 208 -15.52 -5.75 23.74
N SER A 209 -14.94 -4.77 23.06
CA SER A 209 -14.43 -3.58 23.73
C SER A 209 -15.56 -2.57 23.76
N GLU A 210 -16.01 -2.23 24.95
CA GLU A 210 -16.99 -1.19 25.24
C GLU A 210 -16.71 0.06 24.39
N GLY A 211 -17.69 0.41 23.54
CA GLY A 211 -17.60 1.54 22.67
C GLY A 211 -17.71 2.85 23.45
N THR A 212 -16.58 3.48 23.75
CA THR A 212 -16.56 4.89 24.12
C THR A 212 -17.12 5.67 22.93
N ALA A 213 -18.28 6.30 23.10
CA ALA A 213 -18.92 7.11 22.07
C ALA A 213 -17.92 8.14 21.52
N LEU A 214 -17.70 8.16 20.21
CA LEU A 214 -16.79 9.09 19.57
C LEU A 214 -17.29 10.54 19.80
N LYS A 215 -16.43 11.40 20.32
CA LYS A 215 -16.77 12.81 20.56
C LYS A 215 -16.44 13.64 19.32
N TYR A 216 -17.33 14.59 19.00
CA TYR A 216 -17.09 15.58 17.95
C TYR A 216 -15.87 16.45 18.27
N SER A 217 -15.06 16.72 17.26
CA SER A 217 -13.89 17.58 17.35
C SER A 217 -13.75 18.45 16.09
N LYS A 218 -13.65 19.77 16.27
CA LYS A 218 -13.40 20.72 15.18
C LYS A 218 -12.09 20.42 14.45
N THR A 219 -11.07 19.90 15.13
CA THR A 219 -9.80 19.52 14.52
C THR A 219 -9.96 18.28 13.64
N VAL A 220 -10.79 17.32 14.07
CA VAL A 220 -11.13 16.13 13.25
C VAL A 220 -11.87 16.57 11.99
N GLU A 221 -12.87 17.42 12.13
CA GLU A 221 -13.65 17.94 11.00
C GLU A 221 -12.77 18.71 10.00
N ALA A 222 -11.91 19.60 10.52
CA ALA A 222 -10.95 20.36 9.69
C ALA A 222 -10.00 19.42 8.93
N TYR A 223 -9.49 18.37 9.59
CA TYR A 223 -8.67 17.35 8.94
C TYR A 223 -9.44 16.61 7.85
N GLN A 224 -10.67 16.17 8.13
CA GLN A 224 -11.51 15.44 7.15
C GLN A 224 -11.79 16.30 5.92
N LYS A 225 -12.15 17.59 6.11
CA LYS A 225 -12.31 18.55 5.00
C LYS A 225 -11.04 18.73 4.19
N ALA A 226 -9.91 18.95 4.87
CA ALA A 226 -8.61 19.12 4.24
C ALA A 226 -8.16 17.86 3.49
N TYR A 227 -8.32 16.68 4.10
CA TYR A 227 -8.03 15.39 3.49
C TYR A 227 -8.83 15.20 2.19
N ASN A 228 -10.14 15.44 2.23
CA ASN A 228 -11.04 15.27 1.10
C ASN A 228 -10.72 16.18 -0.10
N LYS A 229 -9.96 17.24 0.10
CA LYS A 229 -9.52 18.13 -0.99
C LYS A 229 -8.45 17.48 -1.87
N TYR A 230 -7.61 16.62 -1.29
CA TYR A 230 -6.41 16.09 -1.94
C TYR A 230 -6.46 14.58 -2.24
N PHE A 231 -7.42 13.86 -1.69
CA PHE A 231 -7.50 12.41 -1.82
C PHE A 231 -8.87 12.01 -2.39
N GLU A 232 -8.87 11.03 -3.30
CA GLU A 232 -10.10 10.54 -3.95
C GLU A 232 -11.01 9.78 -2.98
N ILE A 233 -10.41 8.96 -2.10
CA ILE A 233 -11.16 8.25 -1.05
C ILE A 233 -11.60 9.25 0.00
N LYS A 234 -12.89 9.61 -0.02
CA LYS A 234 -13.42 10.64 0.86
C LYS A 234 -13.73 10.11 2.26
N LEU A 235 -13.44 10.94 3.25
CA LEU A 235 -13.88 10.75 4.63
C LEU A 235 -15.26 11.39 4.83
N SER A 236 -16.09 10.83 5.69
CA SER A 236 -17.25 11.55 6.21
C SER A 236 -16.77 12.76 6.98
N VAL A 237 -17.34 13.94 6.69
CA VAL A 237 -16.99 15.19 7.40
C VAL A 237 -17.96 15.32 8.57
N ASP A 238 -17.75 14.51 9.60
CA ASP A 238 -18.61 14.38 10.78
C ASP A 238 -17.95 14.84 12.08
N GLY A 239 -16.66 15.24 12.01
CA GLY A 239 -15.88 15.60 13.17
C GLY A 239 -15.58 14.44 14.13
N LEU A 240 -15.85 13.20 13.72
CA LEU A 240 -15.64 12.01 14.54
C LEU A 240 -14.37 11.27 14.10
N LYS A 241 -13.49 10.96 15.08
CA LYS A 241 -12.24 10.24 14.84
C LYS A 241 -12.49 8.72 14.72
N GLY A 242 -13.31 8.31 13.74
CA GLY A 242 -13.59 6.91 13.44
C GLY A 242 -12.41 6.19 12.78
N GLU A 243 -12.59 4.89 12.52
CA GLU A 243 -11.54 4.03 11.95
C GLU A 243 -11.05 4.50 10.56
N LYS A 244 -11.96 4.98 9.71
CA LYS A 244 -11.57 5.55 8.40
C LYS A 244 -10.70 6.79 8.54
N THR A 245 -11.01 7.67 9.49
CA THR A 245 -10.19 8.86 9.79
C THR A 245 -8.83 8.48 10.35
N LYS A 246 -8.75 7.51 11.27
CA LYS A 246 -7.48 6.99 11.79
C LYS A 246 -6.63 6.31 10.70
N ALA A 247 -7.25 5.52 9.83
CA ALA A 247 -6.57 4.86 8.72
C ALA A 247 -5.97 5.88 7.72
N SER A 248 -6.63 7.02 7.52
CA SER A 248 -6.15 8.06 6.61
C SER A 248 -4.86 8.75 7.09
N PHE A 249 -4.52 8.68 8.38
CA PHE A 249 -3.29 9.30 8.91
C PHE A 249 -2.01 8.70 8.34
N ALA A 250 -2.03 7.42 7.97
CA ALA A 250 -0.89 6.76 7.32
C ALA A 250 -0.63 7.27 5.89
N ARG A 251 -1.62 7.93 5.29
CA ARG A 251 -1.59 8.42 3.90
C ARG A 251 -1.10 9.87 3.78
N VAL A 252 -0.93 10.56 4.89
CA VAL A 252 -0.58 11.98 4.91
C VAL A 252 0.74 12.16 5.62
N LEU A 253 1.80 12.32 4.83
CA LEU A 253 3.12 12.70 5.31
C LEU A 253 3.35 14.17 4.96
N LEU A 254 3.71 15.00 5.95
CA LEU A 254 4.11 16.40 5.75
C LEU A 254 5.49 16.59 6.38
N GLU A 255 6.43 17.12 5.59
CA GLU A 255 7.79 17.36 6.03
C GLU A 255 8.39 18.63 5.41
N TYR A 256 9.42 19.17 6.03
CA TYR A 256 10.23 20.22 5.44
C TYR A 256 11.39 19.62 4.65
N VAL A 257 11.47 19.94 3.38
CA VAL A 257 12.59 19.58 2.51
C VAL A 257 13.32 20.88 2.11
N LYS A 258 14.60 21.00 2.45
CA LYS A 258 15.42 22.17 2.11
C LYS A 258 15.49 22.34 0.58
N GLY A 259 15.12 23.51 0.09
CA GLY A 259 15.13 23.83 -1.35
C GLY A 259 13.86 23.45 -2.10
N ASN A 260 12.94 22.70 -1.50
CA ASN A 260 11.64 22.41 -2.08
C ASN A 260 10.57 23.26 -1.35
N ASN A 261 10.05 24.23 -2.08
CA ASN A 261 9.42 25.37 -1.41
C ASN A 261 8.04 25.13 -0.85
N TYR A 262 7.41 23.99 -0.77
CA TYR A 262 6.16 23.82 -0.02
C TYR A 262 5.41 22.55 -0.41
N ASP A 263 4.81 21.89 0.55
CA ASP A 263 3.83 20.86 0.31
C ASP A 263 2.59 21.49 -0.38
N TYR A 264 2.18 20.96 -1.52
CA TYR A 264 0.98 21.42 -2.25
C TYR A 264 -0.33 21.21 -1.45
N ARG A 265 -0.29 20.41 -0.38
CA ARG A 265 -1.44 20.12 0.50
C ARG A 265 -1.65 21.20 1.56
N THR A 266 -1.74 22.43 1.12
CA THR A 266 -1.84 23.65 1.93
C THR A 266 -2.86 23.56 3.08
N GLU A 267 -4.05 22.98 2.84
CA GLU A 267 -5.08 22.87 3.88
C GLU A 267 -4.71 21.88 4.99
N LEU A 268 -4.04 20.78 4.64
CA LEU A 268 -3.50 19.84 5.65
C LEU A 268 -2.37 20.47 6.44
N VAL A 269 -1.52 21.26 5.79
CA VAL A 269 -0.46 22.03 6.49
C VAL A 269 -1.08 23.03 7.47
N LYS A 270 -2.14 23.75 7.11
CA LYS A 270 -2.86 24.65 8.00
C LYS A 270 -3.45 23.94 9.24
N VAL A 271 -3.97 22.73 9.07
CA VAL A 271 -4.43 21.90 10.20
C VAL A 271 -3.30 21.66 11.19
N VAL A 272 -2.10 21.29 10.69
CA VAL A 272 -0.91 21.11 11.52
C VAL A 272 -0.51 22.41 12.21
N GLN A 273 -0.37 23.49 11.46
CA GLN A 273 0.06 24.79 11.96
C GLN A 273 -0.85 25.31 13.10
N ASN A 274 -2.17 25.17 12.94
CA ASN A 274 -3.14 25.50 13.99
C ASN A 274 -2.93 24.63 15.23
N ALA A 275 -2.69 23.34 15.07
CA ALA A 275 -2.49 22.42 16.19
C ALA A 275 -1.18 22.69 16.95
N VAL A 276 -0.11 23.06 16.24
CA VAL A 276 1.18 23.40 16.87
C VAL A 276 1.33 24.89 17.18
N LYS A 277 0.25 25.68 16.97
CA LYS A 277 0.14 27.12 17.34
C LYS A 277 1.18 28.01 16.65
N VAL A 278 1.39 27.83 15.36
CA VAL A 278 2.15 28.74 14.50
C VAL A 278 1.23 29.37 13.45
N LYS A 279 1.72 30.41 12.75
CA LYS A 279 0.96 31.06 11.67
C LYS A 279 0.50 30.02 10.63
N ALA A 280 -0.80 29.95 10.38
CA ALA A 280 -1.41 28.99 9.44
C ALA A 280 -1.41 29.54 8.01
N ASP A 281 -0.22 29.68 7.43
CA ASP A 281 -0.02 30.15 6.04
C ASP A 281 -0.07 29.03 4.99
N GLY A 282 -0.15 27.77 5.45
CA GLY A 282 -0.20 26.61 4.57
C GLY A 282 1.15 26.22 3.97
N LYS A 283 2.25 26.78 4.47
CA LYS A 283 3.60 26.50 4.00
C LYS A 283 4.38 25.71 5.06
N TYR A 284 4.77 24.47 4.72
CA TYR A 284 5.55 23.63 5.65
C TYR A 284 7.03 24.04 5.63
N GLY A 285 7.36 25.18 6.26
CA GLY A 285 8.70 25.71 6.34
C GLY A 285 9.45 25.31 7.62
N PRO A 286 10.70 25.82 7.81
CA PRO A 286 11.53 25.53 8.98
C PRO A 286 10.86 25.83 10.32
N SER A 287 10.08 26.90 10.40
CA SER A 287 9.33 27.29 11.62
C SER A 287 8.24 26.27 11.96
N THR A 288 7.51 25.79 10.95
CA THR A 288 6.51 24.73 11.14
C THR A 288 7.17 23.43 11.58
N ALA A 289 8.27 23.02 10.90
CA ALA A 289 9.01 21.81 11.26
C ALA A 289 9.56 21.88 12.70
N LYS A 290 10.09 23.03 13.11
CA LYS A 290 10.55 23.25 14.51
C LYS A 290 9.41 23.10 15.51
N ALA A 291 8.26 23.74 15.26
CA ALA A 291 7.10 23.64 16.14
C ALA A 291 6.54 22.20 16.21
N VAL A 292 6.58 21.47 15.09
CA VAL A 292 6.21 20.04 15.07
C VAL A 292 7.17 19.22 15.92
N LYS A 293 8.47 19.44 15.86
CA LYS A 293 9.45 18.76 16.75
C LYS A 293 9.15 19.00 18.23
N GLU A 294 8.83 20.23 18.60
CA GLU A 294 8.46 20.56 19.97
C GLU A 294 7.16 19.88 20.39
N PHE A 295 6.16 19.88 19.51
CA PHE A 295 4.90 19.17 19.72
C PHE A 295 5.12 17.67 19.89
N GLN A 296 5.92 17.06 19.03
CA GLN A 296 6.27 15.64 19.09
C GLN A 296 6.95 15.30 20.44
N LYS A 297 7.95 16.10 20.86
CA LYS A 297 8.63 15.92 22.13
C LYS A 297 7.66 15.98 23.32
N LYS A 298 6.74 16.96 23.34
CA LYS A 298 5.71 17.10 24.40
C LYS A 298 4.71 15.93 24.42
N ASN A 299 4.55 15.22 23.32
CA ASN A 299 3.61 14.10 23.20
C ASN A 299 4.29 12.72 23.23
N GLY A 300 5.58 12.64 23.59
CA GLY A 300 6.34 11.38 23.69
C GLY A 300 6.57 10.70 22.34
N LEU A 301 6.67 11.49 21.27
CA LEU A 301 6.96 11.01 19.92
C LEU A 301 8.42 11.28 19.53
N THR A 302 8.94 10.58 18.53
CA THR A 302 10.21 10.93 17.89
C THR A 302 10.12 12.34 17.33
N ALA A 303 11.01 13.24 17.76
CA ALA A 303 11.01 14.65 17.39
C ALA A 303 11.76 14.88 16.07
N ASP A 304 11.29 14.29 14.98
CA ASP A 304 11.87 14.37 13.64
C ASP A 304 11.37 15.58 12.82
N GLY A 305 10.28 16.19 13.25
CA GLY A 305 9.64 17.29 12.53
C GLY A 305 8.82 16.85 11.34
N ILE A 306 8.48 15.55 11.25
CA ILE A 306 7.68 14.95 10.19
C ILE A 306 6.29 14.61 10.73
N VAL A 307 5.24 15.04 10.04
CA VAL A 307 3.86 14.73 10.43
C VAL A 307 3.40 13.47 9.70
N GLY A 308 3.75 12.32 10.27
CA GLY A 308 3.25 11.01 9.86
C GLY A 308 2.11 10.52 10.75
N LYS A 309 1.71 9.25 10.59
CA LYS A 309 0.57 8.60 11.27
C LYS A 309 0.51 8.90 12.78
N ASN A 310 1.63 8.74 13.49
CA ASN A 310 1.67 8.91 14.94
C ASN A 310 1.46 10.40 15.35
N THR A 311 2.05 11.31 14.60
CA THR A 311 1.90 12.74 14.82
C THR A 311 0.47 13.18 14.51
N TRP A 312 -0.11 12.75 13.40
CA TRP A 312 -1.52 12.97 13.07
C TRP A 312 -2.45 12.47 14.16
N ASN A 313 -2.19 11.26 14.67
CA ASN A 313 -3.01 10.68 15.75
C ASN A 313 -3.03 11.51 17.03
N LYS A 314 -1.98 12.31 17.28
CA LYS A 314 -1.89 13.23 18.40
C LYS A 314 -2.47 14.63 18.09
N ILE A 315 -2.38 15.08 16.83
CA ILE A 315 -2.93 16.36 16.37
C ILE A 315 -4.46 16.28 16.28
N VAL A 316 -4.96 15.25 15.60
CA VAL A 316 -6.38 15.05 15.31
C VAL A 316 -7.01 14.26 16.48
N LYS A 317 -7.43 15.00 17.50
CA LYS A 317 -8.04 14.44 18.73
C LYS A 317 -9.53 14.60 18.72
#